data_dc0326e636aabd43967fdceff778c58d
#
_entry.id   dc0326e636aabd43967fdceff778c58d
#
_cell.length_a   1.000
_cell.length_b   1.000
_cell.length_c   1.000
_cell.angle_alpha   90.00
_cell.angle_beta   90.00
_cell.angle_gamma   90.00
#
_symmetry.space_group_name_H-M   'P 1'
#
loop_
_entity.id
_entity.type
_entity.pdbx_description
1 polymer ?
#
loop_
_entity_poly.entity_id
_entity_poly.type
_entity_poly.pdbx_seq_one_letter_code
_entity_poly.pdbx_strand_id
1 'polypeptide(L)'
;MTPLRALVLDTNIVLDMLLFGDPRATAAQAQLWAALAQPTPRLHWIATTAMRAELAHVLTYAHLQPRMAHYQRTAADILAQFDAAVTLVNAAAEACVRCRDGDDQKFIDLAIAHRAVLLSKDRQVLKLRNRLARLDVLAAAALPQL
;
A
#
# COMPACT_ATOMS: atom_id res chain seq x y z
N MET A 1 20.98 5.56 14.58
CA MET A 1 20.25 5.88 13.33
C MET A 1 19.28 4.75 13.03
N THR A 2 17.98 5.06 12.93
CA THR A 2 16.97 4.05 12.61
C THR A 2 17.04 3.74 11.11
N PRO A 3 17.19 2.48 10.71
CA PRO A 3 17.24 2.16 9.30
C PRO A 3 15.92 2.44 8.61
N LEU A 4 15.99 2.87 7.35
CA LEU A 4 14.85 3.08 6.49
C LEU A 4 14.22 1.73 6.16
N ARG A 5 12.93 1.59 6.40
CA ARG A 5 12.20 0.36 6.11
C ARG A 5 11.25 0.58 4.94
N ALA A 6 11.20 -0.38 4.02
CA ALA A 6 10.28 -0.34 2.91
C ALA A 6 8.83 -0.48 3.40
N LEU A 7 7.94 0.22 2.72
CA LEU A 7 6.49 0.17 2.95
C LEU A 7 5.82 -0.27 1.66
N VAL A 8 4.99 -1.30 1.73
CA VAL A 8 4.18 -1.78 0.62
C VAL A 8 2.70 -1.62 0.99
N LEU A 9 1.94 -0.94 0.15
CA LEU A 9 0.52 -0.70 0.36
C LEU A 9 -0.31 -1.45 -0.66
N ASP A 10 -1.26 -2.25 -0.18
CA ASP A 10 -2.31 -2.83 -1.01
C ASP A 10 -3.14 -1.71 -1.66
N THR A 11 -3.69 -1.97 -2.83
CA THR A 11 -4.46 -0.99 -3.60
C THR A 11 -5.59 -0.37 -2.79
N ASN A 12 -6.29 -1.13 -1.96
CA ASN A 12 -7.37 -0.59 -1.11
C ASN A 12 -6.85 0.41 -0.08
N ILE A 13 -5.66 0.19 0.46
CA ILE A 13 -5.02 1.16 1.38
C ILE A 13 -4.66 2.43 0.61
N VAL A 14 -4.15 2.30 -0.61
CA VAL A 14 -3.84 3.46 -1.46
C VAL A 14 -5.10 4.27 -1.74
N LEU A 15 -6.20 3.61 -2.06
CA LEU A 15 -7.48 4.29 -2.29
C LEU A 15 -7.98 5.02 -1.03
N ASP A 16 -7.83 4.41 0.14
CA ASP A 16 -8.17 5.06 1.40
C ASP A 16 -7.37 6.35 1.60
N MET A 17 -6.09 6.33 1.25
CA MET A 17 -5.20 7.48 1.42
C MET A 17 -5.49 8.60 0.41
N LEU A 18 -5.73 8.24 -0.85
CA LEU A 18 -5.73 9.20 -1.95
C LEU A 18 -7.12 9.60 -2.41
N LEU A 19 -8.12 8.76 -2.16
CA LEU A 19 -9.47 9.00 -2.67
C LEU A 19 -10.52 9.14 -1.57
N PHE A 20 -10.52 8.23 -0.58
CA PHE A 20 -11.62 8.17 0.39
C PHE A 20 -11.35 9.07 1.60
N GLY A 21 -12.25 10.03 1.85
CA GLY A 21 -12.21 10.87 3.03
C GLY A 21 -13.00 10.28 4.20
N ASP A 22 -12.92 8.96 4.43
CA ASP A 22 -13.62 8.32 5.55
C ASP A 22 -13.10 8.86 6.88
N PRO A 23 -13.95 9.48 7.74
CA PRO A 23 -13.51 9.99 9.03
C PRO A 23 -12.88 8.93 9.94
N ARG A 24 -13.27 7.66 9.79
CA ARG A 24 -12.69 6.55 10.56
C ARG A 24 -11.30 6.18 10.09
N ALA A 25 -11.06 6.30 8.78
CA ALA A 25 -9.77 6.02 8.18
C ALA A 25 -8.82 7.22 8.28
N THR A 26 -9.35 8.43 8.45
CA THR A 26 -8.58 9.67 8.41
C THR A 26 -7.42 9.70 9.41
N ALA A 27 -7.63 9.20 10.65
CA ALA A 27 -6.57 9.18 11.65
C ALA A 27 -5.42 8.25 11.24
N ALA A 28 -5.72 7.05 10.75
CA ALA A 28 -4.71 6.11 10.28
C ALA A 28 -4.00 6.64 9.04
N GLN A 29 -4.74 7.27 8.13
CA GLN A 29 -4.18 7.90 6.93
C GLN A 29 -3.27 9.07 7.30
N ALA A 30 -3.68 9.90 8.24
CA ALA A 30 -2.88 11.03 8.72
C ALA A 30 -1.56 10.55 9.34
N GLN A 31 -1.59 9.48 10.13
CA GLN A 31 -0.39 8.87 10.69
C GLN A 31 0.55 8.37 9.60
N LEU A 32 0.01 7.73 8.57
CA LEU A 32 0.80 7.21 7.47
C LEU A 32 1.46 8.34 6.68
N TRP A 33 0.70 9.38 6.32
CA TRP A 33 1.24 10.56 5.66
C TRP A 33 2.29 11.27 6.50
N ALA A 34 2.05 11.41 7.80
CA ALA A 34 3.01 12.03 8.72
C ALA A 34 4.31 11.23 8.77
N ALA A 35 4.23 9.89 8.80
CA ALA A 35 5.40 9.03 8.83
C ALA A 35 6.24 9.17 7.54
N LEU A 36 5.58 9.32 6.38
CA LEU A 36 6.26 9.46 5.09
C LEU A 36 6.83 10.87 4.89
N ALA A 37 6.24 11.88 5.51
CA ALA A 37 6.60 13.28 5.31
C ALA A 37 7.67 13.79 6.28
N GLN A 38 8.15 12.97 7.22
CA GLN A 38 9.19 13.37 8.17
C GLN A 38 10.49 13.72 7.44
N PRO A 39 11.28 14.70 7.93
CA PRO A 39 12.58 15.04 7.32
C PRO A 39 13.53 13.85 7.21
N THR A 40 13.47 12.93 8.20
CA THR A 40 14.19 11.66 8.19
C THR A 40 13.16 10.53 8.32
N PRO A 41 12.45 10.18 7.24
CA PRO A 41 11.40 9.18 7.33
C PRO A 41 11.97 7.80 7.68
N ARG A 42 11.23 7.07 8.50
CA ARG A 42 11.55 5.67 8.82
C ARG A 42 11.01 4.70 7.80
N LEU A 43 10.08 5.15 6.99
CA LEU A 43 9.39 4.36 5.97
C LEU A 43 9.63 4.95 4.59
N HIS A 44 9.76 4.04 3.62
CA HIS A 44 9.97 4.37 2.23
C HIS A 44 8.92 3.61 1.42
N TRP A 45 7.94 4.32 0.89
CA TRP A 45 6.85 3.69 0.12
C TRP A 45 7.36 3.28 -1.25
N ILE A 46 7.34 1.97 -1.51
CA ILE A 46 7.76 1.37 -2.77
C ILE A 46 6.59 0.67 -3.46
N ALA A 47 6.64 0.60 -4.77
CA ALA A 47 5.67 -0.12 -5.58
C ALA A 47 6.33 -0.55 -6.89
N THR A 48 5.67 -1.46 -7.60
CA THR A 48 6.07 -1.87 -8.94
C THR A 48 5.19 -1.20 -9.99
N THR A 49 5.61 -1.24 -11.25
CA THR A 49 4.78 -0.74 -12.35
C THR A 49 3.47 -1.51 -12.47
N ALA A 50 3.47 -2.81 -12.15
CA ALA A 50 2.24 -3.60 -12.15
C ALA A 50 1.24 -3.11 -11.09
N MET A 51 1.71 -2.70 -9.91
CA MET A 51 0.86 -2.14 -8.86
C MET A 51 0.27 -0.80 -9.29
N ARG A 52 1.06 0.04 -9.94
CA ARG A 52 0.58 1.30 -10.51
C ARG A 52 -0.48 1.07 -11.58
N ALA A 53 -0.25 0.09 -12.45
CA ALA A 53 -1.21 -0.27 -13.49
C ALA A 53 -2.53 -0.79 -12.90
N GLU A 54 -2.46 -1.57 -11.82
CA GLU A 54 -3.66 -2.03 -11.10
C GLU A 54 -4.42 -0.84 -10.52
N LEU A 55 -3.74 0.11 -9.89
CA LEU A 55 -4.37 1.32 -9.36
C LEU A 55 -5.07 2.10 -10.48
N ALA A 56 -4.40 2.31 -11.61
CA ALA A 56 -4.97 3.00 -12.76
C ALA A 56 -6.23 2.28 -13.28
N HIS A 57 -6.20 0.95 -13.32
CA HIS A 57 -7.34 0.15 -13.74
C HIS A 57 -8.51 0.25 -12.76
N VAL A 58 -8.24 0.11 -11.47
CA VAL A 58 -9.27 0.21 -10.42
C VAL A 58 -9.96 1.58 -10.46
N LEU A 59 -9.22 2.64 -10.74
CA LEU A 59 -9.77 3.99 -10.84
C LEU A 59 -10.76 4.15 -12.01
N THR A 60 -10.84 3.20 -12.93
CA THR A 60 -11.85 3.19 -14.00
C THR A 60 -13.15 2.50 -13.59
N TYR A 61 -13.20 1.84 -12.43
CA TYR A 61 -14.39 1.10 -12.02
C TYR A 61 -15.58 2.03 -11.81
N ALA A 62 -16.74 1.60 -12.36
CA ALA A 62 -17.97 2.40 -12.34
C ALA A 62 -18.41 2.77 -10.92
N HIS A 63 -18.25 1.85 -9.96
CA HIS A 63 -18.70 2.09 -8.58
C HIS A 63 -17.84 3.12 -7.83
N LEU A 64 -16.66 3.47 -8.34
CA LEU A 64 -15.81 4.50 -7.75
C LEU A 64 -16.10 5.90 -8.31
N GLN A 65 -16.74 6.00 -9.48
CA GLN A 65 -16.95 7.28 -10.16
C GLN A 65 -17.74 8.29 -9.32
N PRO A 66 -18.84 7.89 -8.62
CA PRO A 66 -19.57 8.84 -7.77
C PRO A 66 -18.71 9.42 -6.64
N ARG A 67 -17.84 8.62 -6.04
CA ARG A 67 -16.94 9.09 -4.97
C ARG A 67 -15.86 10.02 -5.52
N MET A 68 -15.30 9.67 -6.67
CA MET A 68 -14.32 10.53 -7.33
C MET A 68 -14.92 11.90 -7.66
N ALA A 69 -16.15 11.93 -8.17
CA ALA A 69 -16.87 13.17 -8.44
C ALA A 69 -17.16 13.94 -7.15
N HIS A 70 -17.60 13.26 -6.10
CA HIS A 70 -17.90 13.88 -4.80
C HIS A 70 -16.68 14.59 -4.22
N TYR A 71 -15.51 13.97 -4.27
CA TYR A 71 -14.26 14.54 -3.76
C TYR A 71 -13.53 15.39 -4.79
N GLN A 72 -14.12 15.57 -5.99
CA GLN A 72 -13.50 16.34 -7.08
C GLN A 72 -12.09 15.85 -7.42
N ARG A 73 -11.91 14.51 -7.44
CA ARG A 73 -10.65 13.88 -7.76
C ARG A 73 -10.76 13.14 -9.09
N THR A 74 -9.80 13.34 -9.98
CA THR A 74 -9.69 12.58 -11.23
C THR A 74 -8.68 11.43 -11.04
N ALA A 75 -8.72 10.45 -11.94
CA ALA A 75 -7.72 9.40 -11.98
C ALA A 75 -6.31 9.99 -12.17
N ALA A 76 -6.18 11.01 -13.02
CA ALA A 76 -4.90 11.69 -13.23
C ALA A 76 -4.37 12.35 -11.96
N ASP A 77 -5.23 12.98 -11.15
CA ASP A 77 -4.84 13.58 -9.87
C ASP A 77 -4.29 12.53 -8.92
N ILE A 78 -4.99 11.40 -8.80
CA ILE A 78 -4.63 10.33 -7.87
C ILE A 78 -3.32 9.68 -8.30
N LEU A 79 -3.15 9.40 -9.60
CA LEU A 79 -1.93 8.81 -10.12
C LEU A 79 -0.74 9.76 -10.00
N ALA A 80 -0.94 11.06 -10.18
CA ALA A 80 0.12 12.04 -9.99
C ALA A 80 0.57 12.10 -8.52
N GLN A 81 -0.35 12.04 -7.59
CA GLN A 81 -0.05 12.02 -6.16
C GLN A 81 0.67 10.72 -5.77
N PHE A 82 0.24 9.60 -6.31
CA PHE A 82 0.91 8.31 -6.14
C PHE A 82 2.36 8.39 -6.67
N ASP A 83 2.54 8.88 -7.89
CA ASP A 83 3.87 8.97 -8.52
C ASP A 83 4.82 9.88 -7.73
N ALA A 84 4.29 10.93 -7.12
CA ALA A 84 5.11 11.85 -6.31
C ALA A 84 5.57 11.22 -4.99
N ALA A 85 4.79 10.29 -4.43
CA ALA A 85 5.06 9.70 -3.11
C ALA A 85 5.81 8.37 -3.17
N VAL A 86 5.73 7.66 -4.28
CA VAL A 86 6.21 6.28 -4.43
C VAL A 86 7.54 6.25 -5.16
N THR A 87 8.43 5.35 -4.74
CA THR A 87 9.58 4.94 -5.55
C THR A 87 9.24 3.64 -6.26
N LEU A 88 9.29 3.64 -7.58
CA LEU A 88 9.08 2.43 -8.37
C LEU A 88 10.32 1.56 -8.32
N VAL A 89 10.11 0.28 -8.04
CA VAL A 89 11.15 -0.73 -7.96
C VAL A 89 10.81 -1.90 -8.89
N ASN A 90 11.80 -2.75 -9.15
CA ASN A 90 11.58 -3.95 -9.98
C ASN A 90 10.64 -4.92 -9.28
N ALA A 91 9.87 -5.65 -10.07
CA ALA A 91 9.02 -6.72 -9.55
C ALA A 91 9.87 -7.79 -8.87
N ALA A 92 9.40 -8.27 -7.73
CA ALA A 92 10.08 -9.30 -6.97
C ALA A 92 9.77 -10.69 -7.54
N ALA A 93 10.68 -11.65 -7.31
CA ALA A 93 10.46 -13.05 -7.61
C ALA A 93 9.30 -13.60 -6.75
N GLU A 94 8.66 -14.65 -7.22
CA GLU A 94 7.62 -15.34 -6.47
C GLU A 94 8.16 -15.84 -5.14
N ALA A 95 7.45 -15.50 -4.05
CA ALA A 95 7.82 -15.93 -2.72
C ALA A 95 7.22 -17.30 -2.38
N CYS A 96 7.81 -17.97 -1.39
CA CYS A 96 7.31 -19.26 -0.90
C CYS A 96 5.99 -19.12 -0.12
N VAL A 97 5.69 -17.94 0.46
CA VAL A 97 4.42 -17.68 1.10
C VAL A 97 3.41 -17.26 0.04
N ARG A 98 2.36 -18.05 -0.12
CA ARG A 98 1.36 -17.85 -1.17
C ARG A 98 0.05 -17.36 -0.60
N CYS A 99 -0.48 -16.27 -1.20
CA CYS A 99 -1.81 -15.77 -0.89
C CYS A 99 -2.85 -16.57 -1.66
N ARG A 100 -3.98 -16.85 -1.03
CA ARG A 100 -5.10 -17.52 -1.68
C ARG A 100 -5.66 -16.68 -2.84
N ASP A 101 -5.65 -15.35 -2.68
CA ASP A 101 -6.02 -14.43 -3.74
C ASP A 101 -4.77 -14.11 -4.57
N GLY A 102 -4.76 -14.56 -5.82
CA GLY A 102 -3.62 -14.37 -6.72
C GLY A 102 -3.35 -12.90 -7.04
N ASP A 103 -4.37 -12.04 -7.00
CA ASP A 103 -4.20 -10.62 -7.27
C ASP A 103 -3.40 -9.91 -6.17
N ASP A 104 -3.40 -10.45 -4.95
CA ASP A 104 -2.66 -9.89 -3.82
C ASP A 104 -1.24 -10.43 -3.72
N GLN A 105 -0.90 -11.47 -4.46
CA GLN A 105 0.41 -12.13 -4.35
C GLN A 105 1.57 -11.18 -4.63
N LYS A 106 1.44 -10.27 -5.58
CA LYS A 106 2.50 -9.32 -5.91
C LYS A 106 2.91 -8.42 -4.74
N PHE A 107 1.96 -8.06 -3.87
CA PHE A 107 2.24 -7.27 -2.67
C PHE A 107 3.05 -8.08 -1.66
N ILE A 108 2.71 -9.35 -1.50
CA ILE A 108 3.43 -10.27 -0.61
C ILE A 108 4.84 -10.53 -1.13
N ASP A 109 4.99 -10.80 -2.42
CA ASP A 109 6.30 -11.04 -3.03
C ASP A 109 7.23 -9.84 -2.84
N LEU A 110 6.72 -8.64 -3.08
CA LEU A 110 7.51 -7.41 -2.92
C LEU A 110 7.87 -7.17 -1.44
N ALA A 111 6.91 -7.36 -0.54
CA ALA A 111 7.14 -7.17 0.88
C ALA A 111 8.21 -8.13 1.41
N ILE A 112 8.21 -9.39 0.99
CA ILE A 112 9.21 -10.37 1.40
C ILE A 112 10.59 -9.98 0.85
N ALA A 113 10.68 -9.60 -0.42
CA ALA A 113 11.94 -9.24 -1.04
C ALA A 113 12.61 -8.05 -0.34
N HIS A 114 11.84 -7.10 0.16
CA HIS A 114 12.33 -5.88 0.80
C HIS A 114 12.22 -5.89 2.33
N ARG A 115 11.73 -6.97 2.93
CA ARG A 115 11.46 -7.06 4.38
C ARG A 115 10.65 -5.86 4.85
N ALA A 116 9.55 -5.62 4.16
CA ALA A 116 8.76 -4.41 4.28
C ALA A 116 7.72 -4.48 5.39
N VAL A 117 7.15 -3.31 5.71
CA VAL A 117 5.85 -3.21 6.33
C VAL A 117 4.81 -3.32 5.21
N LEU A 118 3.88 -4.26 5.32
CA LEU A 118 2.81 -4.48 4.34
C LEU A 118 1.49 -4.10 4.97
N LEU A 119 0.82 -3.09 4.43
CA LEU A 119 -0.51 -2.71 4.89
C LEU A 119 -1.57 -3.20 3.92
N SER A 120 -2.53 -3.94 4.45
CA SER A 120 -3.66 -4.48 3.70
C SER A 120 -4.84 -4.68 4.65
N LYS A 121 -6.04 -4.48 4.14
CA LYS A 121 -7.28 -4.82 4.87
C LYS A 121 -7.84 -6.17 4.44
N ASP A 122 -7.21 -6.83 3.48
CA ASP A 122 -7.66 -8.12 2.97
C ASP A 122 -7.37 -9.24 3.98
N ARG A 123 -8.39 -10.01 4.31
CA ARG A 123 -8.27 -11.13 5.26
C ARG A 123 -7.32 -12.21 4.76
N GLN A 124 -7.24 -12.43 3.45
CA GLN A 124 -6.36 -13.45 2.87
C GLN A 124 -4.89 -13.07 3.05
N VAL A 125 -4.58 -11.78 3.07
CA VAL A 125 -3.24 -11.28 3.39
C VAL A 125 -2.98 -11.35 4.89
N LEU A 126 -3.92 -10.86 5.70
CA LEU A 126 -3.75 -10.80 7.16
C LEU A 126 -3.67 -12.18 7.82
N LYS A 127 -4.26 -13.21 7.22
CA LYS A 127 -4.10 -14.60 7.67
C LYS A 127 -2.65 -15.07 7.63
N LEU A 128 -1.83 -14.47 6.78
CA LEU A 128 -0.44 -14.86 6.59
C LEU A 128 0.52 -14.10 7.51
N ARG A 129 0.01 -13.20 8.36
CA ARG A 129 0.85 -12.29 9.14
C ARG A 129 1.90 -12.98 10.01
N ASN A 130 1.58 -14.14 10.60
CA ASN A 130 2.53 -14.87 11.44
C ASN A 130 3.64 -15.52 10.60
N ARG A 131 3.30 -16.05 9.45
CA ARG A 131 4.28 -16.60 8.51
C ARG A 131 5.17 -15.49 7.94
N LEU A 132 4.57 -14.35 7.60
CA LEU A 132 5.29 -13.19 7.09
C LEU A 132 6.23 -12.60 8.15
N ALA A 133 5.81 -12.57 9.42
CA ALA A 133 6.65 -12.10 10.52
C ALA A 133 7.95 -12.91 10.64
N ARG A 134 7.92 -14.19 10.35
CA ARG A 134 9.13 -15.05 10.34
C ARG A 134 10.11 -14.66 9.23
N LEU A 135 9.65 -13.96 8.22
CA LEU A 135 10.46 -13.44 7.12
C LEU A 135 10.73 -11.94 7.27
N ASP A 136 10.54 -11.42 8.48
CA ASP A 136 10.74 -10.01 8.82
C ASP A 136 9.81 -9.05 8.04
N VAL A 137 8.59 -9.51 7.74
CA VAL A 137 7.53 -8.69 7.14
C VAL A 137 6.46 -8.42 8.19
N LEU A 138 6.18 -7.14 8.46
CA LEU A 138 5.10 -6.74 9.35
C LEU A 138 3.85 -6.47 8.53
N ALA A 139 2.88 -7.39 8.57
CA ALA A 139 1.60 -7.24 7.88
C ALA A 139 0.52 -6.78 8.87
N ALA A 140 -0.19 -5.71 8.52
CA ALA A 140 -1.23 -5.13 9.36
C ALA A 140 -2.23 -4.34 8.52
N ALA A 141 -3.39 -4.04 9.12
CA ALA A 141 -4.41 -3.21 8.47
C ALA A 141 -4.12 -1.71 8.62
N ALA A 142 -3.32 -1.33 9.61
CA ALA A 142 -2.90 0.05 9.87
C ALA A 142 -1.45 0.05 10.31
N LEU A 143 -0.80 1.21 10.24
CA LEU A 143 0.61 1.35 10.57
C LEU A 143 0.88 0.89 12.01
N PRO A 144 1.71 -0.15 12.21
CA PRO A 144 2.06 -0.59 13.55
C PRO A 144 3.06 0.37 14.20
N GLN A 145 3.19 0.27 15.52
CA GLN A 145 4.30 0.93 16.21
C GLN A 145 5.61 0.28 15.79
N LEU A 146 6.53 1.09 15.35
CA LEU A 146 7.83 0.66 14.86
C LEU A 146 8.93 0.95 15.89
#